data_a79c7a565f1ff49d385ff61ee143acd4
#
_entry.id   a79c7a565f1ff49d385ff61ee143acd4
#
_cell.length_a   1.000
_cell.length_b   1.000
_cell.length_c   1.000
_cell.angle_alpha   90.00
_cell.angle_beta   90.00
_cell.angle_gamma   90.00
#
_symmetry.space_group_name_H-M   'P 1'
#
loop_
_entity.id
_entity.type
_entity.pdbx_description
1 polymer ?
#
loop_
_entity_poly.entity_id
_entity_poly.type
_entity_poly.pdbx_seq_one_letter_code
_entity_poly.pdbx_strand_id
1 'polypeptide(L)'
;MEWMKIPQINANEDEVEVVEVRVEEGQEVRRGEVVLVLESTKATVEVEARRAGFVRQVGVSAGDRVAVGTPWCAITDEATTPIEEGAKPAPIKEAGERRLTQRARALVEEYDLAIDELDGEGIVTEEQVLALLRGRGEARRAPGDRVGPSARRQGYNGARRGRGIVIFGAGGHARVIIDLIRQGRPDLDVVGLVDDAPDAPEQVLGVPVLGDRETLVEMHHQGVALAALGVGAVTHNGLRADLYEQLAEIGFEMPALIHPDASVAPSATIGRGAQIFAGAVVSANAQVGRNAIINSGAVISHDCRVGDHAHITPGALLAGAVEVGERSVIGMGATIYLGVRVGAAVVVANGETILSDVGDDEVVRHR
;
A
#
# COMPACT_ATOMS: atom_id res chain seq x y z
N MET A 1 36.19 10.70 11.51
CA MET A 1 35.22 11.46 10.72
C MET A 1 34.48 10.53 9.77
N GLU A 2 33.15 10.58 9.70
CA GLU A 2 32.31 9.78 8.80
C GLU A 2 31.26 10.70 8.15
N TRP A 3 31.14 10.61 6.82
CA TRP A 3 30.10 11.33 6.09
C TRP A 3 28.81 10.53 6.08
N MET A 4 27.74 11.16 6.52
CA MET A 4 26.39 10.62 6.39
C MET A 4 25.83 10.96 5.02
N LYS A 5 25.34 9.95 4.31
CA LYS A 5 24.79 10.07 2.96
C LYS A 5 23.29 9.85 2.99
N ILE A 6 22.57 10.51 2.08
CA ILE A 6 21.17 10.27 1.83
C ILE A 6 20.99 8.80 1.42
N PRO A 7 20.21 8.00 2.18
CA PRO A 7 20.00 6.60 1.87
C PRO A 7 19.09 6.40 0.67
N GLN A 8 19.24 5.26 0.00
CA GLN A 8 18.26 4.83 -0.99
C GLN A 8 17.02 4.28 -0.29
N ILE A 9 15.86 4.91 -0.48
CA ILE A 9 14.60 4.49 0.13
C ILE A 9 13.90 3.46 -0.76
N ASN A 10 13.88 3.70 -2.06
CA ASN A 10 13.29 2.80 -3.07
C ASN A 10 14.26 2.58 -4.24
N ALA A 11 14.23 1.38 -4.82
CA ALA A 11 15.15 0.99 -5.91
C ALA A 11 15.03 1.85 -7.19
N ASN A 12 13.93 2.58 -7.37
CA ASN A 12 13.62 3.36 -8.57
C ASN A 12 13.55 4.87 -8.31
N GLU A 13 14.00 5.34 -7.16
CA GLU A 13 14.00 6.77 -6.81
C GLU A 13 15.44 7.24 -6.61
N ASP A 14 15.85 8.19 -7.44
CA ASP A 14 17.18 8.77 -7.40
C ASP A 14 17.23 10.05 -6.55
N GLU A 15 16.07 10.57 -6.12
CA GLU A 15 15.92 11.79 -5.31
C GLU A 15 14.86 11.59 -4.22
N VAL A 16 15.04 12.25 -3.07
CA VAL A 16 14.12 12.27 -1.94
C VAL A 16 13.97 13.70 -1.40
N GLU A 17 12.85 13.98 -0.73
CA GLU A 17 12.60 15.26 -0.09
C GLU A 17 13.00 15.22 1.40
N VAL A 18 13.64 16.29 1.90
CA VAL A 18 13.97 16.46 3.30
C VAL A 18 12.75 17.05 4.02
N VAL A 19 12.11 16.25 4.87
CA VAL A 19 10.95 16.69 5.65
C VAL A 19 11.40 17.46 6.89
N GLU A 20 12.40 16.93 7.61
CA GLU A 20 12.85 17.52 8.86
C GLU A 20 14.33 17.22 9.07
N VAL A 21 15.09 18.23 9.52
CA VAL A 21 16.46 18.07 10.02
C VAL A 21 16.41 18.21 11.54
N ARG A 22 16.71 17.13 12.27
CA ARG A 22 16.60 17.05 13.74
C ARG A 22 17.89 17.35 14.47
N VAL A 23 18.91 17.84 13.78
CA VAL A 23 20.21 18.14 14.37
C VAL A 23 20.74 19.48 13.91
N GLU A 24 21.56 20.10 14.75
CA GLU A 24 22.24 21.38 14.48
C GLU A 24 23.75 21.19 14.36
N GLU A 25 24.40 22.15 13.73
CA GLU A 25 25.87 22.23 13.64
C GLU A 25 26.51 22.22 15.03
N GLY A 26 27.42 21.28 15.30
CA GLY A 26 28.08 21.13 16.58
C GLY A 26 27.35 20.33 17.64
N GLN A 27 26.12 19.86 17.36
CA GLN A 27 25.36 19.03 18.29
C GLN A 27 25.99 17.66 18.46
N GLU A 28 26.03 17.17 19.70
CA GLU A 28 26.43 15.80 20.01
C GLU A 28 25.28 14.84 19.79
N VAL A 29 25.51 13.74 19.05
CA VAL A 29 24.52 12.71 18.76
C VAL A 29 25.02 11.34 19.20
N ARG A 30 24.07 10.46 19.54
CA ARG A 30 24.34 9.05 19.88
C ARG A 30 24.07 8.16 18.68
N ARG A 31 24.72 6.99 18.65
CA ARG A 31 24.39 5.97 17.66
C ARG A 31 22.92 5.55 17.81
N GLY A 32 22.17 5.52 16.70
CA GLY A 32 20.75 5.20 16.66
C GLY A 32 19.81 6.41 16.92
N GLU A 33 20.37 7.61 17.10
CA GLU A 33 19.57 8.83 17.23
C GLU A 33 19.09 9.31 15.85
N VAL A 34 17.80 9.64 15.74
CA VAL A 34 17.22 10.13 14.48
C VAL A 34 17.70 11.54 14.21
N VAL A 35 18.39 11.73 13.08
CA VAL A 35 19.05 12.99 12.71
C VAL A 35 18.41 13.68 11.51
N LEU A 36 17.66 12.93 10.68
CA LEU A 36 17.04 13.44 9.47
C LEU A 36 15.76 12.64 9.16
N VAL A 37 14.74 13.30 8.66
CA VAL A 37 13.50 12.65 8.15
C VAL A 37 13.37 12.96 6.67
N LEU A 38 13.23 11.91 5.88
CA LEU A 38 13.12 11.97 4.42
C LEU A 38 11.75 11.44 3.98
N GLU A 39 11.21 12.02 2.93
CA GLU A 39 10.01 11.54 2.26
C GLU A 39 10.30 11.15 0.81
N SER A 40 9.78 10.00 0.43
CA SER A 40 9.75 9.52 -0.94
C SER A 40 8.30 9.46 -1.43
N THR A 41 8.08 9.20 -2.70
CA THR A 41 6.72 9.06 -3.26
C THR A 41 5.87 7.99 -2.57
N LYS A 42 6.46 7.12 -1.74
CA LYS A 42 5.79 5.97 -1.14
C LYS A 42 5.95 5.83 0.37
N ALA A 43 6.91 6.50 0.99
CA ALA A 43 7.19 6.33 2.42
C ALA A 43 7.97 7.51 3.01
N THR A 44 7.72 7.81 4.29
CA THR A 44 8.57 8.65 5.12
C THR A 44 9.58 7.75 5.86
N VAL A 45 10.85 8.11 5.87
CA VAL A 45 11.94 7.34 6.47
C VAL A 45 12.75 8.19 7.42
N GLU A 46 12.97 7.71 8.62
CA GLU A 46 13.87 8.31 9.61
C GLU A 46 15.30 7.79 9.40
N VAL A 47 16.24 8.71 9.33
CA VAL A 47 17.68 8.41 9.18
C VAL A 47 18.35 8.56 10.52
N GLU A 48 18.99 7.50 10.99
CA GLU A 48 19.66 7.45 12.29
C GLU A 48 21.18 7.65 12.15
N ALA A 49 21.78 8.27 13.17
CA ALA A 49 23.23 8.39 13.30
C ALA A 49 23.89 7.00 13.43
N ARG A 50 24.81 6.66 12.52
CA ARG A 50 25.50 5.36 12.52
C ARG A 50 26.54 5.21 13.64
N ARG A 51 27.03 6.32 14.20
CA ARG A 51 27.96 6.39 15.32
C ARG A 51 27.66 7.59 16.21
N ALA A 52 28.17 7.58 17.43
CA ALA A 52 28.18 8.75 18.31
C ALA A 52 29.26 9.74 17.87
N GLY A 53 29.05 11.04 18.13
CA GLY A 53 29.98 12.12 17.82
C GLY A 53 29.28 13.46 17.64
N PHE A 54 30.00 14.43 17.07
CA PHE A 54 29.52 15.78 16.85
C PHE A 54 29.12 15.98 15.37
N VAL A 55 27.94 16.52 15.14
CA VAL A 55 27.41 16.83 13.79
C VAL A 55 28.14 18.05 13.23
N ARG A 56 28.60 17.95 12.00
CA ARG A 56 29.32 19.01 11.31
C ARG A 56 28.88 19.11 9.86
N GLN A 57 28.94 20.33 9.33
CA GLN A 57 28.62 20.64 7.92
C GLN A 57 27.24 20.12 7.49
N VAL A 58 26.19 20.53 8.21
CA VAL A 58 24.81 20.27 7.81
C VAL A 58 24.53 21.04 6.51
N GLY A 59 24.34 20.33 5.41
CA GLY A 59 24.21 20.90 4.06
C GLY A 59 22.80 20.82 3.48
N VAL A 60 21.81 20.45 4.27
CA VAL A 60 20.40 20.31 3.83
C VAL A 60 19.47 21.01 4.81
N SER A 61 18.31 21.43 4.30
CA SER A 61 17.22 22.06 5.07
C SER A 61 15.90 21.38 4.76
N ALA A 62 14.91 21.54 5.65
CA ALA A 62 13.56 21.06 5.38
C ALA A 62 13.00 21.68 4.10
N GLY A 63 12.39 20.85 3.23
CA GLY A 63 11.92 21.23 1.90
C GLY A 63 12.95 21.05 0.78
N ASP A 64 14.21 20.72 1.09
CA ASP A 64 15.22 20.45 0.05
C ASP A 64 14.97 19.09 -0.61
N ARG A 65 15.17 19.05 -1.94
CA ARG A 65 15.29 17.79 -2.68
C ARG A 65 16.73 17.44 -2.89
N VAL A 66 17.06 16.20 -2.57
CA VAL A 66 18.44 15.74 -2.54
C VAL A 66 18.57 14.39 -3.25
N ALA A 67 19.64 14.23 -4.02
CA ALA A 67 19.91 12.97 -4.68
C ALA A 67 20.36 11.91 -3.67
N VAL A 68 19.95 10.67 -3.89
CA VAL A 68 20.41 9.50 -3.14
C VAL A 68 21.93 9.37 -3.24
N GLY A 69 22.57 9.04 -2.12
CA GLY A 69 24.03 8.93 -2.05
C GLY A 69 24.78 10.25 -1.78
N THR A 70 24.08 11.40 -1.84
CA THR A 70 24.68 12.71 -1.53
C THR A 70 25.07 12.80 -0.06
N PRO A 71 26.31 13.20 0.30
CA PRO A 71 26.69 13.47 1.68
C PRO A 71 25.95 14.72 2.15
N TRP A 72 25.35 14.70 3.36
CA TRP A 72 24.56 15.83 3.87
C TRP A 72 25.06 16.37 5.21
N CYS A 73 25.77 15.56 6.01
CA CYS A 73 26.50 16.01 7.19
C CYS A 73 27.69 15.07 7.47
N ALA A 74 28.59 15.51 8.32
CA ALA A 74 29.69 14.69 8.84
C ALA A 74 29.52 14.46 10.34
N ILE A 75 29.90 13.29 10.86
CA ILE A 75 30.03 13.02 12.31
C ILE A 75 31.51 12.90 12.64
N THR A 76 31.97 13.74 13.57
CA THR A 76 33.36 13.84 14.03
C THR A 76 33.48 13.46 15.50
N ASP A 77 34.71 13.15 15.94
CA ASP A 77 34.99 12.77 17.36
C ASP A 77 35.04 14.00 18.27
N GLU A 78 35.33 15.20 17.73
CA GLU A 78 35.40 16.46 18.45
C GLU A 78 34.63 17.57 17.71
N ALA A 79 33.98 18.44 18.47
CA ALA A 79 33.16 19.55 17.92
C ALA A 79 33.98 20.58 17.11
N THR A 80 35.27 20.62 17.28
CA THR A 80 36.18 21.60 16.63
C THR A 80 37.09 20.99 15.56
N THR A 81 36.89 19.72 15.18
CA THR A 81 37.71 19.06 14.15
C THR A 81 37.66 19.85 12.85
N PRO A 82 38.81 20.31 12.28
CA PRO A 82 38.83 20.99 11.00
C PRO A 82 38.36 20.01 9.90
N ILE A 83 37.42 20.46 9.06
CA ILE A 83 36.97 19.71 7.89
C ILE A 83 37.50 20.42 6.66
N GLU A 84 38.21 19.70 5.77
CA GLU A 84 38.71 20.28 4.53
C GLU A 84 37.56 20.83 3.69
N GLU A 85 37.66 22.08 3.20
CA GLU A 85 36.70 22.76 2.31
C GLU A 85 36.71 22.10 0.91
N GLY A 86 36.05 20.98 0.77
CA GLY A 86 35.99 20.29 -0.54
C GLY A 86 34.74 19.43 -0.70
N ALA A 87 34.00 19.20 0.34
CA ALA A 87 32.89 18.25 0.36
C ALA A 87 31.56 18.86 0.82
N LYS A 88 31.34 20.16 0.57
CA LYS A 88 30.01 20.74 0.82
C LYS A 88 29.00 20.12 -0.12
N PRO A 89 27.98 19.42 0.37
CA PRO A 89 26.91 18.98 -0.48
C PRO A 89 26.27 20.22 -1.11
N ALA A 90 26.32 20.33 -2.42
CA ALA A 90 25.52 21.32 -3.11
C ALA A 90 24.07 20.81 -3.10
N PRO A 91 23.10 21.55 -2.53
CA PRO A 91 21.72 21.29 -2.86
C PRO A 91 21.61 21.43 -4.38
N ILE A 92 20.89 20.53 -5.02
CA ILE A 92 20.58 20.66 -6.44
C ILE A 92 19.62 21.86 -6.55
N LYS A 93 20.18 23.06 -6.54
CA LYS A 93 19.49 24.27 -6.98
C LYS A 93 19.58 24.30 -8.50
N GLU A 94 18.75 23.56 -9.16
CA GLU A 94 18.39 23.88 -10.52
C GLU A 94 17.33 24.96 -10.50
N ALA A 95 17.79 26.19 -10.62
CA ALA A 95 16.96 27.30 -11.04
C ALA A 95 16.54 27.04 -12.50
N GLY A 96 15.25 26.91 -12.76
CA GLY A 96 14.68 27.32 -14.03
C GLY A 96 14.11 26.30 -14.98
N GLU A 97 14.09 25.02 -14.75
CA GLU A 97 13.28 24.13 -15.58
C GLU A 97 12.09 23.59 -14.78
N ARG A 98 10.89 23.97 -15.22
CA ARG A 98 9.65 23.40 -14.71
C ARG A 98 9.62 21.91 -15.03
N ARG A 99 9.56 21.07 -14.02
CA ARG A 99 9.46 19.62 -14.15
C ARG A 99 8.02 19.19 -14.01
N LEU A 100 7.59 18.30 -14.87
CA LEU A 100 6.24 17.74 -14.87
C LEU A 100 6.28 16.36 -14.20
N THR A 101 5.31 16.06 -13.35
CA THR A 101 5.08 14.66 -12.94
C THR A 101 4.76 13.82 -14.19
N GLN A 102 4.93 12.51 -14.13
CA GLN A 102 4.65 11.62 -15.27
C GLN A 102 3.22 11.77 -15.78
N ARG A 103 2.24 11.95 -14.87
CA ARG A 103 0.83 12.19 -15.21
C ARG A 103 0.60 13.60 -15.77
N ALA A 104 1.24 14.62 -15.19
CA ALA A 104 1.18 15.98 -15.71
C ALA A 104 1.76 16.06 -17.12
N ARG A 105 2.87 15.34 -17.39
CA ARG A 105 3.48 15.28 -18.73
C ARG A 105 2.55 14.64 -19.75
N ALA A 106 1.91 13.53 -19.39
CA ALA A 106 0.93 12.88 -20.26
C ALA A 106 -0.24 13.82 -20.65
N LEU A 107 -0.74 14.61 -19.70
CA LEU A 107 -1.79 15.60 -19.97
C LEU A 107 -1.28 16.78 -20.82
N VAL A 108 -0.07 17.27 -20.56
CA VAL A 108 0.54 18.34 -21.35
C VAL A 108 0.72 17.91 -22.80
N GLU A 109 1.17 16.68 -23.05
CA GLU A 109 1.31 16.09 -24.39
C GLU A 109 -0.05 15.82 -25.04
N GLU A 110 -1.04 15.30 -24.29
CA GLU A 110 -2.38 15.00 -24.80
C GLU A 110 -3.15 16.24 -25.24
N TYR A 111 -2.99 17.36 -24.49
CA TYR A 111 -3.70 18.62 -24.77
C TYR A 111 -2.84 19.69 -25.45
N ASP A 112 -1.63 19.35 -25.90
CA ASP A 112 -0.67 20.25 -26.57
C ASP A 112 -0.48 21.58 -25.82
N LEU A 113 -0.26 21.49 -24.50
CA LEU A 113 -0.13 22.66 -23.63
C LEU A 113 1.31 23.17 -23.63
N ALA A 114 1.51 24.49 -23.69
CA ALA A 114 2.81 25.08 -23.45
C ALA A 114 3.12 25.09 -21.94
N ILE A 115 4.29 24.58 -21.56
CA ILE A 115 4.73 24.47 -20.16
C ILE A 115 4.75 25.85 -19.47
N ASP A 116 4.96 26.91 -20.23
CA ASP A 116 4.97 28.29 -19.74
C ASP A 116 3.61 28.83 -19.29
N GLU A 117 2.54 28.15 -19.65
CA GLU A 117 1.15 28.54 -19.30
C GLU A 117 0.71 27.94 -17.96
N LEU A 118 1.51 27.07 -17.36
CA LEU A 118 1.22 26.44 -16.09
C LEU A 118 1.70 27.35 -14.95
N ASP A 119 0.81 27.76 -14.03
CA ASP A 119 1.16 28.56 -12.87
C ASP A 119 1.94 27.74 -11.84
N GLY A 120 3.04 28.30 -11.30
CA GLY A 120 3.83 27.73 -10.20
C GLY A 120 5.33 27.63 -10.51
N GLU A 121 6.16 27.74 -9.48
CA GLU A 121 7.59 27.45 -9.52
C GLU A 121 7.82 26.00 -9.00
N GLY A 122 8.63 25.19 -9.69
CA GLY A 122 9.00 23.86 -9.28
C GLY A 122 8.32 22.73 -10.06
N ILE A 123 7.81 21.70 -9.37
CA ILE A 123 7.17 20.55 -10.02
C ILE A 123 5.71 20.85 -10.30
N VAL A 124 5.32 20.73 -11.55
CA VAL A 124 3.94 20.84 -12.00
C VAL A 124 3.26 19.49 -11.84
N THR A 125 2.19 19.46 -11.07
CA THR A 125 1.39 18.26 -10.80
C THR A 125 0.23 18.11 -11.80
N GLU A 126 -0.34 16.90 -11.89
CA GLU A 126 -1.54 16.61 -12.65
C GLU A 126 -2.69 17.59 -12.32
N GLU A 127 -2.87 17.91 -11.04
CA GLU A 127 -3.94 18.80 -10.57
C GLU A 127 -3.79 20.22 -11.11
N GLN A 128 -2.57 20.75 -11.20
CA GLN A 128 -2.29 22.08 -11.75
C GLN A 128 -2.57 22.13 -13.26
N VAL A 129 -2.24 21.09 -14.01
CA VAL A 129 -2.58 20.97 -15.43
C VAL A 129 -4.09 20.90 -15.63
N LEU A 130 -4.78 20.10 -14.83
CA LEU A 130 -6.25 20.02 -14.88
C LEU A 130 -6.93 21.33 -14.48
N ALA A 131 -6.36 22.10 -13.53
CA ALA A 131 -6.87 23.41 -13.16
C ALA A 131 -6.78 24.42 -14.33
N LEU A 132 -5.66 24.42 -15.06
CA LEU A 132 -5.48 25.23 -16.26
C LEU A 132 -6.50 24.87 -17.35
N LEU A 133 -6.68 23.58 -17.62
CA LEU A 133 -7.63 23.08 -18.61
C LEU A 133 -9.08 23.47 -18.27
N ARG A 134 -9.46 23.44 -16.96
CA ARG A 134 -10.76 23.92 -16.50
C ARG A 134 -10.96 25.42 -16.73
N GLY A 135 -9.90 26.22 -16.49
CA GLY A 135 -9.93 27.66 -16.72
C GLY A 135 -10.10 28.07 -18.18
N ARG A 136 -9.63 27.23 -19.11
CA ARG A 136 -9.75 27.46 -20.56
C ARG A 136 -11.08 27.00 -21.17
N GLY A 137 -11.93 26.34 -20.42
CA GLY A 137 -13.13 25.70 -20.96
C GLY A 137 -12.84 24.56 -21.94
N GLU A 138 -11.56 24.16 -22.07
CA GLU A 138 -11.06 23.11 -22.95
C GLU A 138 -11.12 21.74 -22.28
N ALA A 139 -11.46 21.66 -21.02
CA ALA A 139 -11.74 20.42 -20.31
C ALA A 139 -13.00 19.77 -20.88
N ARG A 140 -12.94 19.31 -22.12
CA ARG A 140 -13.76 18.19 -22.56
C ARG A 140 -13.33 17.01 -21.70
N ARG A 141 -14.17 16.71 -20.68
CA ARG A 141 -14.14 15.53 -19.81
C ARG A 141 -12.82 14.77 -19.91
N ALA A 142 -11.84 15.22 -19.09
CA ALA A 142 -10.70 14.36 -18.76
C ALA A 142 -11.28 13.02 -18.31
N PRO A 143 -10.65 11.87 -18.66
CA PRO A 143 -11.05 10.60 -18.12
C PRO A 143 -10.93 10.69 -16.59
N GLY A 144 -12.04 10.89 -15.89
CA GLY A 144 -12.12 11.15 -14.45
C GLY A 144 -13.13 12.21 -14.02
N ASP A 145 -13.76 12.96 -14.94
CA ASP A 145 -14.86 13.85 -14.57
C ASP A 145 -16.03 13.00 -14.08
N ARG A 146 -16.28 13.13 -12.78
CA ARG A 146 -17.37 12.48 -12.07
C ARG A 146 -18.66 12.71 -12.82
N VAL A 147 -19.27 11.64 -13.21
CA VAL A 147 -20.69 11.64 -13.56
C VAL A 147 -21.41 12.20 -12.32
N GLY A 148 -22.05 13.34 -12.47
CA GLY A 148 -22.83 13.94 -11.39
C GLY A 148 -23.89 12.96 -10.85
N PRO A 149 -24.48 13.20 -9.68
CA PRO A 149 -25.40 12.27 -8.99
C PRO A 149 -26.52 11.71 -9.87
N SER A 150 -26.86 12.35 -10.98
CA SER A 150 -27.91 11.92 -11.91
C SER A 150 -27.49 10.85 -12.92
N ALA A 151 -26.18 10.68 -13.20
CA ALA A 151 -25.69 9.63 -14.12
C ALA A 151 -25.26 8.35 -13.40
N ARG A 152 -25.01 8.42 -12.07
CA ARG A 152 -24.75 7.27 -11.19
C ARG A 152 -26.01 6.39 -10.96
N ARG A 153 -27.18 6.83 -11.42
CA ARG A 153 -28.45 6.09 -11.35
C ARG A 153 -28.73 5.21 -12.56
N GLN A 154 -27.72 4.71 -13.26
CA GLN A 154 -27.96 3.53 -14.09
C GLN A 154 -28.11 2.36 -13.14
N GLY A 155 -29.36 2.09 -12.78
CA GLY A 155 -29.75 1.00 -11.93
C GLY A 155 -29.11 -0.29 -12.41
N TYR A 156 -28.64 -1.10 -11.50
CA TYR A 156 -28.25 -2.47 -11.68
C TYR A 156 -29.27 -3.20 -12.57
N ASN A 157 -28.93 -3.39 -13.83
CA ASN A 157 -29.77 -4.10 -14.80
C ASN A 157 -29.51 -5.60 -14.72
N GLY A 158 -30.05 -6.24 -13.65
CA GLY A 158 -30.44 -7.63 -13.73
C GLY A 158 -29.34 -8.67 -13.91
N ALA A 159 -28.35 -8.77 -12.97
CA ALA A 159 -27.74 -10.07 -12.78
C ALA A 159 -28.82 -11.09 -12.39
N ARG A 160 -28.65 -12.32 -12.82
CA ARG A 160 -29.57 -13.40 -12.42
C ARG A 160 -29.64 -13.41 -10.89
N ARG A 161 -30.86 -13.34 -10.33
CA ARG A 161 -31.08 -13.28 -8.87
C ARG A 161 -30.17 -14.28 -8.15
N GLY A 162 -29.38 -13.80 -7.20
CA GLY A 162 -28.50 -14.61 -6.36
C GLY A 162 -27.08 -14.88 -6.91
N ARG A 163 -26.71 -14.34 -8.09
CA ARG A 163 -25.36 -14.51 -8.69
C ARG A 163 -24.52 -13.25 -8.70
N GLY A 164 -25.11 -12.10 -8.39
CA GLY A 164 -24.41 -10.82 -8.36
C GLY A 164 -23.53 -10.69 -7.13
N ILE A 165 -22.27 -10.29 -7.32
CA ILE A 165 -21.34 -9.93 -6.27
C ILE A 165 -20.84 -8.51 -6.50
N VAL A 166 -20.88 -7.67 -5.46
CA VAL A 166 -20.27 -6.33 -5.45
C VAL A 166 -18.90 -6.39 -4.80
N ILE A 167 -17.96 -5.56 -5.26
CA ILE A 167 -16.64 -5.46 -4.67
C ILE A 167 -16.51 -4.09 -3.99
N PHE A 168 -16.14 -4.04 -2.70
CA PHE A 168 -15.77 -2.80 -2.02
C PHE A 168 -14.28 -2.55 -2.20
N GLY A 169 -13.94 -1.41 -2.79
CA GLY A 169 -12.60 -1.00 -3.18
C GLY A 169 -12.39 -1.07 -4.69
N ALA A 170 -11.73 -0.05 -5.27
CA ALA A 170 -11.45 0.07 -6.71
C ALA A 170 -9.94 0.21 -7.00
N GLY A 171 -9.09 -0.09 -6.03
CA GLY A 171 -7.64 -0.01 -6.12
C GLY A 171 -6.97 -1.23 -6.78
N GLY A 172 -5.66 -1.37 -6.53
CA GLY A 172 -4.86 -2.48 -7.07
C GLY A 172 -5.36 -3.86 -6.66
N HIS A 173 -5.78 -4.02 -5.41
CA HIS A 173 -6.30 -5.29 -4.89
C HIS A 173 -7.63 -5.69 -5.57
N ALA A 174 -8.49 -4.72 -5.88
CA ALA A 174 -9.74 -4.98 -6.59
C ALA A 174 -9.52 -5.64 -7.97
N ARG A 175 -8.44 -5.29 -8.68
CA ARG A 175 -8.09 -5.96 -9.96
C ARG A 175 -7.86 -7.45 -9.75
N VAL A 176 -7.12 -7.80 -8.71
CA VAL A 176 -6.85 -9.20 -8.37
C VAL A 176 -8.13 -9.93 -7.98
N ILE A 177 -9.03 -9.29 -7.24
CA ILE A 177 -10.31 -9.88 -6.84
C ILE A 177 -11.24 -10.09 -8.03
N ILE A 178 -11.30 -9.16 -8.98
CA ILE A 178 -12.08 -9.33 -10.22
C ILE A 178 -11.58 -10.58 -10.98
N ASP A 179 -10.27 -10.72 -11.16
CA ASP A 179 -9.70 -11.87 -11.86
C ASP A 179 -9.87 -13.16 -11.07
N LEU A 180 -9.74 -13.11 -9.74
CA LEU A 180 -9.99 -14.25 -8.85
C LEU A 180 -11.44 -14.75 -8.98
N ILE A 181 -12.43 -13.83 -8.99
CA ILE A 181 -13.83 -14.19 -9.17
C ILE A 181 -14.06 -14.79 -10.56
N ARG A 182 -13.56 -14.14 -11.62
CA ARG A 182 -13.72 -14.60 -13.00
C ARG A 182 -13.17 -16.02 -13.23
N GLN A 183 -12.05 -16.36 -12.59
CA GLN A 183 -11.39 -17.65 -12.72
C GLN A 183 -11.93 -18.70 -11.73
N GLY A 184 -12.07 -18.33 -10.46
CA GLY A 184 -12.42 -19.26 -9.39
C GLY A 184 -13.94 -19.44 -9.18
N ARG A 185 -14.75 -18.46 -9.59
CA ARG A 185 -16.19 -18.43 -9.39
C ARG A 185 -16.94 -17.96 -10.65
N PRO A 186 -16.82 -18.69 -11.77
CA PRO A 186 -17.51 -18.33 -13.03
C PRO A 186 -19.04 -18.39 -12.91
N ASP A 187 -19.56 -18.88 -11.80
CA ASP A 187 -20.97 -18.84 -11.43
C ASP A 187 -21.42 -17.48 -10.92
N LEU A 188 -20.48 -16.56 -10.55
CA LEU A 188 -20.77 -15.23 -10.04
C LEU A 188 -20.57 -14.16 -11.12
N ASP A 189 -21.43 -13.15 -11.08
CA ASP A 189 -21.35 -11.96 -11.94
C ASP A 189 -20.89 -10.77 -11.09
N VAL A 190 -19.70 -10.19 -11.37
CA VAL A 190 -19.25 -8.96 -10.72
C VAL A 190 -20.10 -7.81 -11.24
N VAL A 191 -21.00 -7.31 -10.41
CA VAL A 191 -22.03 -6.32 -10.81
C VAL A 191 -21.52 -4.89 -10.76
N GLY A 192 -20.45 -4.64 -10.00
CA GLY A 192 -19.82 -3.32 -9.87
C GLY A 192 -18.85 -3.28 -8.72
N LEU A 193 -18.14 -2.17 -8.64
CA LEU A 193 -17.32 -1.81 -7.51
C LEU A 193 -17.92 -0.61 -6.78
N VAL A 194 -17.57 -0.48 -5.51
CA VAL A 194 -17.89 0.68 -4.67
C VAL A 194 -16.61 1.14 -3.99
N ASP A 195 -16.33 2.43 -4.01
CA ASP A 195 -15.13 3.00 -3.39
C ASP A 195 -15.44 4.39 -2.84
N ASP A 196 -14.95 4.67 -1.62
CA ASP A 196 -15.15 5.97 -0.97
C ASP A 196 -14.14 7.03 -1.42
N ALA A 197 -13.07 6.61 -2.11
CA ALA A 197 -12.04 7.55 -2.55
C ALA A 197 -12.64 8.57 -3.55
N PRO A 198 -12.40 9.86 -3.34
CA PRO A 198 -12.94 10.90 -4.20
C PRO A 198 -12.40 10.83 -5.63
N ASP A 199 -11.26 10.21 -5.83
CA ASP A 199 -10.56 9.99 -7.09
C ASP A 199 -10.66 8.54 -7.59
N ALA A 200 -11.65 7.77 -7.09
CA ALA A 200 -11.89 6.42 -7.55
C ALA A 200 -12.12 6.40 -9.08
N PRO A 201 -11.53 5.43 -9.81
CA PRO A 201 -11.67 5.34 -11.25
C PRO A 201 -13.14 5.06 -11.65
N GLU A 202 -13.54 5.42 -12.86
CA GLU A 202 -14.89 5.10 -13.35
C GLU A 202 -15.12 3.58 -13.51
N GLN A 203 -14.05 2.83 -13.77
CA GLN A 203 -14.11 1.38 -13.93
C GLN A 203 -12.77 0.72 -13.65
N VAL A 204 -12.80 -0.56 -13.29
CA VAL A 204 -11.61 -1.41 -13.10
C VAL A 204 -11.80 -2.70 -13.89
N LEU A 205 -10.90 -3.02 -14.82
CA LEU A 205 -10.99 -4.19 -15.72
C LEU A 205 -12.37 -4.36 -16.41
N GLY A 206 -12.98 -3.22 -16.79
CA GLY A 206 -14.29 -3.19 -17.43
C GLY A 206 -15.49 -3.33 -16.48
N VAL A 207 -15.26 -3.40 -15.17
CA VAL A 207 -16.32 -3.39 -14.15
C VAL A 207 -16.51 -1.95 -13.66
N PRO A 208 -17.74 -1.39 -13.72
CA PRO A 208 -17.99 0.00 -13.33
C PRO A 208 -17.86 0.22 -11.81
N VAL A 209 -17.39 1.41 -11.41
CA VAL A 209 -17.49 1.90 -10.03
C VAL A 209 -18.84 2.62 -9.92
N LEU A 210 -19.73 2.10 -9.07
CA LEU A 210 -21.13 2.50 -8.99
C LEU A 210 -21.38 3.66 -8.01
N GLY A 211 -20.46 3.89 -7.10
CA GLY A 211 -20.56 4.93 -6.10
C GLY A 211 -19.65 4.67 -4.89
N ASP A 212 -20.04 5.24 -3.78
CA ASP A 212 -19.45 5.10 -2.45
C ASP A 212 -20.20 4.05 -1.60
N ARG A 213 -19.82 3.91 -0.33
CA ARG A 213 -20.42 2.94 0.60
C ARG A 213 -21.95 3.08 0.78
N GLU A 214 -22.50 4.27 0.58
CA GLU A 214 -23.95 4.48 0.69
C GLU A 214 -24.71 3.70 -0.40
N THR A 215 -24.08 3.49 -1.55
CA THR A 215 -24.61 2.70 -2.65
C THR A 215 -24.81 1.22 -2.29
N LEU A 216 -24.04 0.68 -1.34
CA LEU A 216 -24.13 -0.74 -0.92
C LEU A 216 -25.50 -1.10 -0.36
N VAL A 217 -26.07 -0.26 0.48
CA VAL A 217 -27.39 -0.49 1.07
C VAL A 217 -28.47 -0.59 -0.01
N GLU A 218 -28.41 0.31 -1.01
CA GLU A 218 -29.31 0.28 -2.14
C GLU A 218 -29.14 -0.98 -2.99
N MET A 219 -27.90 -1.38 -3.28
CA MET A 219 -27.58 -2.60 -4.03
C MET A 219 -28.10 -3.86 -3.32
N HIS A 220 -27.92 -3.92 -1.98
CA HIS A 220 -28.45 -5.03 -1.19
C HIS A 220 -29.96 -5.10 -1.26
N HIS A 221 -30.68 -3.97 -1.14
CA HIS A 221 -32.14 -3.90 -1.30
C HIS A 221 -32.60 -4.29 -2.71
N GLN A 222 -31.78 -4.04 -3.73
CA GLN A 222 -32.05 -4.46 -5.12
C GLN A 222 -31.76 -5.95 -5.37
N GLY A 223 -31.31 -6.70 -4.34
CA GLY A 223 -31.12 -8.15 -4.37
C GLY A 223 -29.70 -8.61 -4.68
N VAL A 224 -28.68 -7.73 -4.60
CA VAL A 224 -27.27 -8.14 -4.59
C VAL A 224 -26.96 -8.67 -3.20
N ALA A 225 -26.87 -9.98 -3.05
CA ALA A 225 -26.67 -10.61 -1.74
C ALA A 225 -25.20 -10.84 -1.36
N LEU A 226 -24.29 -10.81 -2.34
CA LEU A 226 -22.88 -11.16 -2.14
C LEU A 226 -21.98 -9.95 -2.25
N ALA A 227 -20.95 -9.91 -1.39
CA ALA A 227 -19.90 -8.91 -1.46
C ALA A 227 -18.50 -9.52 -1.33
N ALA A 228 -17.50 -8.80 -1.83
CA ALA A 228 -16.09 -9.10 -1.62
C ALA A 228 -15.30 -7.82 -1.31
N LEU A 229 -14.20 -7.93 -0.59
CA LEU A 229 -13.32 -6.81 -0.33
C LEU A 229 -12.20 -6.74 -1.37
N GLY A 230 -12.18 -5.65 -2.14
CA GLY A 230 -11.12 -5.23 -3.05
C GLY A 230 -10.05 -4.37 -2.37
N VAL A 231 -10.02 -4.37 -1.04
CA VAL A 231 -9.06 -3.65 -0.20
C VAL A 231 -8.07 -4.65 0.38
N GLY A 232 -6.78 -4.47 0.07
CA GLY A 232 -5.70 -5.22 0.71
C GLY A 232 -5.21 -4.50 1.97
N ALA A 233 -4.29 -5.14 2.70
CA ALA A 233 -3.61 -4.51 3.81
C ALA A 233 -2.10 -4.68 3.65
N VAL A 234 -1.33 -3.65 3.99
CA VAL A 234 0.14 -3.66 3.91
C VAL A 234 0.78 -3.54 5.29
N THR A 235 0.23 -2.70 6.17
CA THR A 235 0.78 -2.43 7.50
C THR A 235 -0.19 -2.76 8.63
N HIS A 236 -1.51 -2.58 8.41
CA HIS A 236 -2.53 -2.86 9.41
C HIS A 236 -3.78 -3.42 8.73
N ASN A 237 -4.38 -4.44 9.30
CA ASN A 237 -5.63 -5.02 8.79
C ASN A 237 -6.89 -4.45 9.45
N GLY A 238 -6.78 -3.40 10.27
CA GLY A 238 -7.92 -2.79 10.97
C GLY A 238 -9.01 -2.33 10.00
N LEU A 239 -8.67 -1.49 9.03
CA LEU A 239 -9.62 -0.99 8.03
C LEU A 239 -10.34 -2.13 7.28
N ARG A 240 -9.60 -3.18 6.89
CA ARG A 240 -10.20 -4.33 6.19
C ARG A 240 -11.14 -5.11 7.10
N ALA A 241 -10.83 -5.24 8.40
CA ALA A 241 -11.70 -5.87 9.38
C ALA A 241 -12.99 -5.06 9.55
N ASP A 242 -12.87 -3.74 9.75
CA ASP A 242 -14.02 -2.85 9.91
C ASP A 242 -14.96 -2.88 8.69
N LEU A 243 -14.39 -2.87 7.49
CA LEU A 243 -15.16 -2.97 6.24
C LEU A 243 -15.88 -4.31 6.12
N TYR A 244 -15.26 -5.40 6.57
CA TYR A 244 -15.90 -6.72 6.59
C TYR A 244 -17.11 -6.74 7.50
N GLU A 245 -17.01 -6.23 8.72
CA GLU A 245 -18.12 -6.18 9.66
C GLU A 245 -19.23 -5.24 9.15
N GLN A 246 -18.91 -4.09 8.56
CA GLN A 246 -19.91 -3.21 7.95
C GLN A 246 -20.70 -3.88 6.83
N LEU A 247 -20.03 -4.64 5.95
CA LEU A 247 -20.71 -5.41 4.90
C LEU A 247 -21.62 -6.48 5.49
N ALA A 248 -21.17 -7.15 6.59
CA ALA A 248 -21.99 -8.14 7.27
C ALA A 248 -23.23 -7.51 7.97
N GLU A 249 -23.07 -6.32 8.58
CA GLU A 249 -24.17 -5.56 9.18
C GLU A 249 -25.22 -5.11 8.17
N ILE A 250 -24.82 -4.75 6.93
CA ILE A 250 -25.76 -4.47 5.82
C ILE A 250 -26.54 -5.74 5.41
N GLY A 251 -25.97 -6.92 5.68
CA GLY A 251 -26.59 -8.22 5.34
C GLY A 251 -25.93 -8.95 4.17
N PHE A 252 -24.78 -8.49 3.67
CA PHE A 252 -24.06 -9.20 2.61
C PHE A 252 -23.46 -10.51 3.10
N GLU A 253 -23.56 -11.54 2.29
CA GLU A 253 -22.74 -12.74 2.45
C GLU A 253 -21.41 -12.56 1.71
N MET A 254 -20.32 -12.90 2.37
CA MET A 254 -18.98 -12.85 1.78
C MET A 254 -18.45 -14.28 1.58
N PRO A 255 -18.53 -14.82 0.34
CA PRO A 255 -18.03 -16.15 0.07
C PRO A 255 -16.50 -16.18 0.15
N ALA A 256 -15.92 -17.34 0.51
CA ALA A 256 -14.52 -17.58 0.28
C ALA A 256 -14.23 -17.59 -1.24
N LEU A 257 -13.18 -16.89 -1.64
CA LEU A 257 -12.72 -16.81 -3.03
C LEU A 257 -11.40 -17.55 -3.15
N ILE A 258 -11.40 -18.63 -3.93
CA ILE A 258 -10.23 -19.51 -4.08
C ILE A 258 -9.85 -19.56 -5.56
N HIS A 259 -8.60 -19.21 -5.84
CA HIS A 259 -8.06 -19.31 -7.21
C HIS A 259 -7.95 -20.77 -7.63
N PRO A 260 -8.30 -21.13 -8.88
CA PRO A 260 -8.21 -22.53 -9.35
C PRO A 260 -6.79 -23.12 -9.26
N ASP A 261 -5.75 -22.27 -9.39
CA ASP A 261 -4.35 -22.70 -9.24
C ASP A 261 -3.85 -22.72 -7.79
N ALA A 262 -4.71 -22.47 -6.80
CA ALA A 262 -4.37 -22.67 -5.40
C ALA A 262 -4.54 -24.15 -5.03
N SER A 263 -3.57 -24.69 -4.28
CA SER A 263 -3.64 -26.04 -3.75
C SER A 263 -4.23 -26.02 -2.34
N VAL A 264 -5.48 -26.41 -2.18
CA VAL A 264 -6.15 -26.47 -0.88
C VAL A 264 -6.48 -27.93 -0.54
N ALA A 265 -5.92 -28.43 0.56
CA ALA A 265 -6.16 -29.80 1.00
C ALA A 265 -7.64 -30.01 1.39
N PRO A 266 -8.25 -31.17 1.10
CA PRO A 266 -9.66 -31.45 1.43
C PRO A 266 -9.99 -31.37 2.94
N SER A 267 -8.99 -31.56 3.80
CA SER A 267 -9.13 -31.44 5.26
C SER A 267 -8.91 -30.03 5.79
N ALA A 268 -8.50 -29.09 4.93
CA ALA A 268 -8.37 -27.68 5.33
C ALA A 268 -9.74 -27.02 5.47
N THR A 269 -9.85 -26.02 6.36
CA THR A 269 -11.04 -25.20 6.52
C THR A 269 -10.75 -23.76 6.11
N ILE A 270 -11.64 -23.20 5.29
CA ILE A 270 -11.50 -21.82 4.78
C ILE A 270 -12.70 -21.00 5.28
N GLY A 271 -12.42 -19.94 6.01
CA GLY A 271 -13.43 -19.02 6.56
C GLY A 271 -14.13 -18.19 5.51
N ARG A 272 -15.30 -17.65 5.85
CA ARG A 272 -16.08 -16.75 4.99
C ARG A 272 -15.27 -15.50 4.65
N GLY A 273 -15.35 -15.04 3.40
CA GLY A 273 -14.64 -13.86 2.92
C GLY A 273 -13.14 -14.04 2.77
N ALA A 274 -12.58 -15.21 3.12
CA ALA A 274 -11.17 -15.49 2.88
C ALA A 274 -10.83 -15.49 1.39
N GLN A 275 -9.65 -15.04 1.04
CA GLN A 275 -9.16 -14.88 -0.32
C GLN A 275 -7.87 -15.68 -0.48
N ILE A 276 -7.90 -16.74 -1.29
CA ILE A 276 -6.77 -17.63 -1.54
C ILE A 276 -6.30 -17.43 -2.98
N PHE A 277 -5.11 -16.90 -3.17
CA PHE A 277 -4.63 -16.48 -4.48
C PHE A 277 -3.84 -17.57 -5.21
N ALA A 278 -3.52 -17.28 -6.47
CA ALA A 278 -2.84 -18.19 -7.36
C ALA A 278 -1.52 -18.74 -6.75
N GLY A 279 -1.30 -20.06 -6.87
CA GLY A 279 -0.12 -20.74 -6.36
C GLY A 279 -0.01 -20.81 -4.83
N ALA A 280 -1.00 -20.32 -4.07
CA ALA A 280 -1.03 -20.52 -2.63
C ALA A 280 -1.27 -21.99 -2.28
N VAL A 281 -0.62 -22.47 -1.21
CA VAL A 281 -0.77 -23.84 -0.71
C VAL A 281 -1.35 -23.80 0.69
N VAL A 282 -2.49 -24.47 0.90
CA VAL A 282 -3.11 -24.66 2.22
C VAL A 282 -3.18 -26.15 2.49
N SER A 283 -2.31 -26.64 3.37
CA SER A 283 -2.08 -28.06 3.60
C SER A 283 -3.10 -28.70 4.56
N ALA A 284 -2.90 -30.00 4.83
CA ALA A 284 -3.82 -30.81 5.63
C ALA A 284 -4.08 -30.23 7.03
N ASN A 285 -5.35 -30.23 7.43
CA ASN A 285 -5.85 -29.71 8.72
C ASN A 285 -5.58 -28.22 8.98
N ALA A 286 -5.05 -27.48 8.01
CA ALA A 286 -4.87 -26.04 8.17
C ALA A 286 -6.22 -25.31 8.26
N GLN A 287 -6.29 -24.30 9.10
CA GLN A 287 -7.48 -23.50 9.35
C GLN A 287 -7.19 -22.05 8.95
N VAL A 288 -7.96 -21.54 8.01
CA VAL A 288 -7.87 -20.14 7.58
C VAL A 288 -9.12 -19.40 8.05
N GLY A 289 -8.94 -18.35 8.82
CA GLY A 289 -10.00 -17.55 9.43
C GLY A 289 -10.79 -16.73 8.43
N ARG A 290 -11.85 -16.07 8.95
CA ARG A 290 -12.72 -15.17 8.17
C ARG A 290 -11.93 -13.99 7.63
N ASN A 291 -12.24 -13.60 6.40
CA ASN A 291 -11.64 -12.42 5.75
C ASN A 291 -10.10 -12.44 5.69
N ALA A 292 -9.47 -13.58 5.94
CA ALA A 292 -8.03 -13.73 5.83
C ALA A 292 -7.59 -13.72 4.35
N ILE A 293 -6.38 -13.25 4.09
CA ILE A 293 -5.76 -13.28 2.77
C ILE A 293 -4.58 -14.25 2.80
N ILE A 294 -4.62 -15.28 1.96
CA ILE A 294 -3.46 -16.13 1.65
C ILE A 294 -3.02 -15.76 0.24
N ASN A 295 -1.97 -14.95 0.17
CA ASN A 295 -1.56 -14.30 -1.06
C ASN A 295 -0.77 -15.23 -1.98
N SER A 296 -0.46 -14.77 -3.19
CA SER A 296 0.16 -15.58 -4.24
C SER A 296 1.44 -16.28 -3.78
N GLY A 297 1.50 -17.58 -3.99
CA GLY A 297 2.65 -18.42 -3.63
C GLY A 297 2.90 -18.58 -2.13
N ALA A 298 2.03 -18.10 -1.24
CA ALA A 298 2.16 -18.33 0.20
C ALA A 298 1.89 -19.80 0.55
N VAL A 299 2.62 -20.32 1.52
CA VAL A 299 2.52 -21.72 1.96
C VAL A 299 2.08 -21.80 3.40
N ILE A 300 0.91 -22.39 3.63
CA ILE A 300 0.36 -22.72 4.93
C ILE A 300 0.49 -24.23 5.12
N SER A 301 1.48 -24.65 5.91
CA SER A 301 1.73 -26.07 6.13
C SER A 301 0.64 -26.73 6.97
N HIS A 302 0.78 -28.04 7.22
CA HIS A 302 -0.20 -28.83 7.95
C HIS A 302 -0.43 -28.33 9.38
N ASP A 303 -1.66 -28.44 9.89
CA ASP A 303 -2.07 -28.11 11.25
C ASP A 303 -1.90 -26.62 11.63
N CYS A 304 -1.60 -25.72 10.66
CA CYS A 304 -1.51 -24.30 10.90
C CYS A 304 -2.87 -23.67 11.19
N ARG A 305 -2.87 -22.59 11.97
CA ARG A 305 -4.04 -21.75 12.23
C ARG A 305 -3.73 -20.32 11.83
N VAL A 306 -4.49 -19.78 10.90
CA VAL A 306 -4.44 -18.39 10.49
C VAL A 306 -5.71 -17.70 10.99
N GLY A 307 -5.56 -16.71 11.84
CA GLY A 307 -6.66 -15.98 12.47
C GLY A 307 -7.49 -15.15 11.50
N ASP A 308 -8.63 -14.67 12.00
CA ASP A 308 -9.53 -13.80 11.26
C ASP A 308 -8.80 -12.52 10.82
N HIS A 309 -9.09 -12.05 9.60
CA HIS A 309 -8.51 -10.83 9.03
C HIS A 309 -6.98 -10.83 8.89
N ALA A 310 -6.29 -11.94 9.11
CA ALA A 310 -4.84 -12.01 8.92
C ALA A 310 -4.47 -11.96 7.43
N HIS A 311 -3.28 -11.46 7.14
CA HIS A 311 -2.75 -11.39 5.78
C HIS A 311 -1.40 -12.12 5.71
N ILE A 312 -1.37 -13.26 5.09
CA ILE A 312 -0.15 -13.97 4.72
C ILE A 312 0.22 -13.50 3.32
N THR A 313 1.24 -12.65 3.23
CA THR A 313 1.56 -11.91 2.01
C THR A 313 2.32 -12.78 0.98
N PRO A 314 2.60 -12.30 -0.24
CA PRO A 314 3.18 -13.14 -1.30
C PRO A 314 4.43 -13.89 -0.88
N GLY A 315 4.44 -15.20 -1.12
CA GLY A 315 5.59 -16.07 -0.89
C GLY A 315 5.97 -16.31 0.58
N ALA A 316 5.18 -15.85 1.55
CA ALA A 316 5.42 -16.15 2.96
C ALA A 316 5.19 -17.63 3.25
N LEU A 317 5.98 -18.21 4.16
CA LEU A 317 5.97 -19.64 4.48
C LEU A 317 5.71 -19.85 5.98
N LEU A 318 4.63 -20.54 6.29
CA LEU A 318 4.34 -21.04 7.63
C LEU A 318 4.67 -22.52 7.71
N ALA A 319 5.64 -22.91 8.53
CA ALA A 319 5.94 -24.31 8.80
C ALA A 319 4.80 -24.99 9.58
N GLY A 320 4.86 -26.31 9.78
CA GLY A 320 3.76 -27.05 10.40
C GLY A 320 3.38 -26.54 11.79
N ALA A 321 2.09 -26.60 12.11
CA ALA A 321 1.51 -26.20 13.41
C ALA A 321 1.79 -24.76 13.85
N VAL A 322 2.07 -23.85 12.92
CA VAL A 322 2.19 -22.41 13.20
C VAL A 322 0.80 -21.81 13.48
N GLU A 323 0.72 -20.96 14.49
CA GLU A 323 -0.47 -20.18 14.78
C GLU A 323 -0.20 -18.69 14.49
N VAL A 324 -1.05 -18.06 13.69
CA VAL A 324 -1.02 -16.61 13.41
C VAL A 324 -2.31 -16.00 13.93
N GLY A 325 -2.20 -15.04 14.83
CA GLY A 325 -3.33 -14.34 15.44
C GLY A 325 -4.09 -13.46 14.44
N GLU A 326 -5.27 -13.02 14.88
CA GLU A 326 -6.14 -12.17 14.05
C GLU A 326 -5.46 -10.84 13.68
N ARG A 327 -5.83 -10.28 12.51
CA ARG A 327 -5.33 -8.99 12.01
C ARG A 327 -3.82 -8.90 11.80
N SER A 328 -3.07 -9.97 11.99
CA SER A 328 -1.63 -9.99 11.78
C SER A 328 -1.26 -9.99 10.29
N VAL A 329 -0.12 -9.41 9.97
CA VAL A 329 0.45 -9.34 8.63
C VAL A 329 1.80 -10.04 8.63
N ILE A 330 1.92 -11.12 7.86
CA ILE A 330 3.19 -11.83 7.66
C ILE A 330 3.79 -11.34 6.34
N GLY A 331 4.93 -10.65 6.43
CA GLY A 331 5.59 -9.96 5.31
C GLY A 331 5.99 -10.87 4.16
N MET A 332 6.19 -10.28 2.97
CA MET A 332 6.54 -11.01 1.74
C MET A 332 7.81 -11.85 1.93
N GLY A 333 7.74 -13.14 1.60
CA GLY A 333 8.85 -14.06 1.74
C GLY A 333 9.29 -14.34 3.17
N ALA A 334 8.57 -13.89 4.19
CA ALA A 334 8.89 -14.23 5.58
C ALA A 334 8.64 -15.71 5.86
N THR A 335 9.45 -16.28 6.75
CA THR A 335 9.37 -17.69 7.15
C THR A 335 9.10 -17.80 8.64
N ILE A 336 8.04 -18.52 9.02
CA ILE A 336 7.68 -18.78 10.41
C ILE A 336 8.02 -20.25 10.72
N TYR A 337 8.83 -20.48 11.75
CA TYR A 337 9.32 -21.79 12.11
C TYR A 337 8.24 -22.67 12.74
N LEU A 338 8.49 -24.00 12.74
CA LEU A 338 7.57 -25.04 13.22
C LEU A 338 7.01 -24.75 14.61
N GLY A 339 5.68 -24.76 14.76
CA GLY A 339 4.99 -24.60 16.03
C GLY A 339 5.05 -23.24 16.68
N VAL A 340 5.62 -22.23 16.00
CA VAL A 340 5.68 -20.85 16.50
C VAL A 340 4.29 -20.24 16.53
N ARG A 341 4.04 -19.44 17.57
CA ARG A 341 2.83 -18.62 17.71
C ARG A 341 3.17 -17.16 17.45
N VAL A 342 2.50 -16.58 16.48
CA VAL A 342 2.49 -15.14 16.20
C VAL A 342 1.18 -14.58 16.74
N GLY A 343 1.25 -13.62 17.65
CA GLY A 343 0.10 -13.01 18.32
C GLY A 343 -0.84 -12.27 17.38
N ALA A 344 -1.86 -11.62 17.94
CA ALA A 344 -2.80 -10.78 17.21
C ALA A 344 -2.19 -9.42 16.84
N ALA A 345 -2.62 -8.83 15.72
CA ALA A 345 -2.20 -7.52 15.23
C ALA A 345 -0.67 -7.35 15.06
N VAL A 346 0.06 -8.45 14.90
CA VAL A 346 1.51 -8.46 14.67
C VAL A 346 1.82 -8.09 13.21
N VAL A 347 2.88 -7.32 13.01
CA VAL A 347 3.44 -7.05 11.68
C VAL A 347 4.84 -7.66 11.60
N VAL A 348 5.00 -8.71 10.82
CA VAL A 348 6.31 -9.28 10.47
C VAL A 348 6.78 -8.63 9.18
N ALA A 349 7.97 -8.03 9.17
CA ALA A 349 8.53 -7.40 7.99
C ALA A 349 8.88 -8.43 6.89
N ASN A 350 9.11 -7.92 5.67
CA ASN A 350 9.42 -8.76 4.52
C ASN A 350 10.74 -9.52 4.72
N GLY A 351 10.75 -10.80 4.36
CA GLY A 351 11.95 -11.64 4.40
C GLY A 351 12.42 -12.07 5.79
N GLU A 352 11.66 -11.74 6.86
CA GLU A 352 12.01 -12.14 8.23
C GLU A 352 11.92 -13.66 8.43
N THR A 353 12.78 -14.16 9.33
CA THR A 353 12.70 -15.55 9.81
C THR A 353 12.38 -15.55 11.29
N ILE A 354 11.20 -16.04 11.65
CA ILE A 354 10.68 -16.07 13.02
C ILE A 354 10.90 -17.46 13.60
N LEU A 355 11.73 -17.54 14.63
CA LEU A 355 12.15 -18.80 15.26
C LEU A 355 11.53 -19.04 16.65
N SER A 356 10.86 -18.01 17.21
CA SER A 356 10.23 -18.07 18.53
C SER A 356 8.91 -17.29 18.52
N ASP A 357 8.10 -17.52 19.53
CA ASP A 357 6.80 -16.86 19.69
C ASP A 357 6.96 -15.33 19.69
N VAL A 358 5.97 -14.65 19.10
CA VAL A 358 5.84 -13.20 19.01
C VAL A 358 4.56 -12.79 19.74
N GLY A 359 4.64 -11.81 20.63
CA GLY A 359 3.52 -11.27 21.38
C GLY A 359 2.53 -10.48 20.50
N ASP A 360 1.37 -10.15 21.08
CA ASP A 360 0.38 -9.31 20.39
C ASP A 360 0.92 -7.90 20.13
N ASP A 361 0.45 -7.25 19.07
CA ASP A 361 0.76 -5.87 18.68
C ASP A 361 2.25 -5.59 18.38
N GLU A 362 3.08 -6.61 18.26
CA GLU A 362 4.50 -6.45 17.97
C GLU A 362 4.78 -6.18 16.49
N VAL A 363 5.83 -5.38 16.23
CA VAL A 363 6.40 -5.18 14.89
C VAL A 363 7.78 -5.82 14.85
N VAL A 364 7.92 -6.92 14.11
CA VAL A 364 9.17 -7.66 13.96
C VAL A 364 9.85 -7.26 12.66
N ARG A 365 11.06 -6.71 12.77
CA ARG A 365 11.90 -6.27 11.63
C ARG A 365 13.38 -6.46 11.95
N HIS A 366 14.21 -6.63 10.94
CA HIS A 366 15.67 -6.67 11.12
C HIS A 366 16.16 -5.44 11.88
N ARG A 367 17.01 -5.67 12.86
CA ARG A 367 17.76 -4.63 13.59
C ARG A 367 19.00 -4.23 12.83
#